data_25b1cdfc8d43cd1c928c90ce7f7a5265
#
_entry.id   25b1cdfc8d43cd1c928c90ce7f7a5265
#
_cell.length_a   1.000
_cell.length_b   1.000
_cell.length_c   1.000
_cell.angle_alpha   90.00
_cell.angle_beta   90.00
_cell.angle_gamma   90.00
#
_symmetry.space_group_name_H-M   'P 1'
#
loop_
_entity.id
_entity.type
_entity.pdbx_description
1 polymer ?
#
loop_
_entity_poly.entity_id
_entity_poly.type
_entity_poly.pdbx_seq_one_letter_code
_entity_poly.pdbx_strand_id
1 'polypeptide(L)'
;MFLPINNICHSRINGPGNRLVIWVQGCKFNCKGCFNPETHPYTKEHLVDVVDLVKMINEDTSIEGVTISGGEPLDYPNQIYSLLTGIDNRLTTILYSGFHYENVVSNEDLMKAIKLADLSIIGRYDSTLPHPFLGKRFILTSDRIDLNYFKPKQIIEYVINKETITKTGIFKTNNTNN
;
A
#
# COMPACT_ATOMS: atom_id res chain seq x y z
N MET A 1 11.08 14.30 8.96
CA MET A 1 10.62 14.25 7.53
C MET A 1 9.18 13.83 7.53
N PHE A 2 8.29 14.59 6.83
CA PHE A 2 6.85 14.37 6.92
C PHE A 2 6.31 13.63 5.70
N LEU A 3 5.39 12.67 5.95
CA LEU A 3 4.64 11.92 4.95
C LEU A 3 3.15 12.25 5.10
N PRO A 4 2.44 12.65 4.04
CA PRO A 4 1.00 12.86 4.12
C PRO A 4 0.29 11.50 4.16
N ILE A 5 -0.55 11.31 5.17
CA ILE A 5 -1.26 10.07 5.43
C ILE A 5 -2.77 10.31 5.34
N ASN A 6 -3.48 9.48 4.59
CA ASN A 6 -4.94 9.46 4.57
C ASN A 6 -5.48 8.67 5.76
N ASN A 7 -4.96 7.45 5.96
CA ASN A 7 -5.43 6.54 7.01
C ASN A 7 -4.34 5.55 7.41
N ILE A 8 -4.44 5.04 8.63
CA ILE A 8 -3.64 3.91 9.14
C ILE A 8 -4.60 2.94 9.81
N CYS A 9 -4.56 1.68 9.43
CA CYS A 9 -5.44 0.66 10.01
C CYS A 9 -4.79 -0.73 10.00
N HIS A 10 -5.28 -1.62 10.87
CA HIS A 10 -4.94 -3.04 10.80
C HIS A 10 -5.79 -3.74 9.74
N SER A 11 -5.18 -4.71 9.06
CA SER A 11 -5.87 -5.51 8.04
C SER A 11 -5.21 -6.88 7.86
N ARG A 12 -6.02 -7.87 7.52
CA ARG A 12 -5.59 -9.25 7.19
C ARG A 12 -5.72 -9.58 5.71
N ILE A 13 -6.15 -8.60 4.90
CA ILE A 13 -6.38 -8.81 3.47
C ILE A 13 -5.55 -7.92 2.56
N ASN A 14 -4.75 -7.03 3.13
CA ASN A 14 -3.81 -6.18 2.38
C ASN A 14 -2.39 -6.78 2.33
N GLY A 15 -2.29 -8.11 2.36
CA GLY A 15 -1.09 -8.92 2.40
C GLY A 15 -1.22 -10.03 3.44
N PRO A 16 -0.30 -11.02 3.46
CA PRO A 16 -0.33 -12.12 4.41
C PRO A 16 -0.12 -11.65 5.85
N GLY A 17 -0.80 -12.32 6.80
CA GLY A 17 -0.72 -12.03 8.23
C GLY A 17 -1.54 -10.80 8.67
N ASN A 18 -1.40 -10.41 9.94
CA ASN A 18 -1.97 -9.18 10.49
C ASN A 18 -1.03 -8.02 10.16
N ARG A 19 -1.51 -7.03 9.41
CA ARG A 19 -0.66 -5.95 8.90
C ARG A 19 -1.14 -4.58 9.34
N LEU A 20 -0.21 -3.69 9.64
CA LEU A 20 -0.51 -2.27 9.66
C LEU A 20 -0.49 -1.76 8.22
N VAL A 21 -1.59 -1.20 7.77
CA VAL A 21 -1.70 -0.61 6.42
C VAL A 21 -1.62 0.90 6.53
N ILE A 22 -0.69 1.48 5.78
CA ILE A 22 -0.49 2.92 5.68
C ILE A 22 -1.03 3.37 4.33
N TRP A 23 -2.07 4.18 4.36
CA TRP A 23 -2.68 4.78 3.17
C TRP A 23 -2.11 6.18 3.00
N VAL A 24 -1.17 6.34 2.06
CA VAL A 24 -0.55 7.63 1.74
C VAL A 24 -1.55 8.55 1.06
N GLN A 25 -1.50 9.84 1.34
CA GLN A 25 -2.32 10.87 0.68
C GLN A 25 -1.55 11.49 -0.49
N GLY A 26 -2.26 11.72 -1.60
CA GLY A 26 -1.74 12.28 -2.85
C GLY A 26 -1.47 11.22 -3.91
N CYS A 27 -2.04 11.40 -5.12
CA CYS A 27 -1.80 10.53 -6.27
C CYS A 27 -2.07 11.27 -7.58
N LYS A 28 -1.07 11.37 -8.43
CA LYS A 28 -1.18 12.03 -9.74
C LYS A 28 -1.86 11.18 -10.82
N PHE A 29 -2.08 9.88 -10.56
CA PHE A 29 -2.50 8.98 -11.62
C PHE A 29 -3.98 9.01 -11.93
N ASN A 30 -4.82 9.32 -10.95
CA ASN A 30 -6.27 9.45 -11.12
C ASN A 30 -6.90 8.30 -11.93
N CYS A 31 -6.59 7.05 -11.58
CA CYS A 31 -7.05 5.86 -12.30
C CYS A 31 -8.58 5.78 -12.28
N LYS A 32 -9.20 5.52 -13.45
CA LYS A 32 -10.64 5.31 -13.52
C LYS A 32 -11.07 4.11 -12.67
N GLY A 33 -12.06 4.32 -11.79
CA GLY A 33 -12.55 3.28 -10.88
C GLY A 33 -11.57 2.90 -9.77
N CYS A 34 -10.64 3.79 -9.41
CA CYS A 34 -9.72 3.59 -8.30
C CYS A 34 -10.47 3.14 -7.02
N PHE A 35 -9.87 2.24 -6.23
CA PHE A 35 -10.45 1.80 -4.97
C PHE A 35 -10.44 2.88 -3.87
N ASN A 36 -9.49 3.82 -3.96
CA ASN A 36 -9.26 4.84 -2.93
C ASN A 36 -9.22 6.25 -3.56
N PRO A 37 -10.29 6.71 -4.23
CA PRO A 37 -10.29 8.01 -4.90
C PRO A 37 -10.10 9.18 -3.94
N GLU A 38 -10.46 9.01 -2.66
CA GLU A 38 -10.25 9.98 -1.58
C GLU A 38 -8.77 10.28 -1.31
N THR A 39 -7.88 9.36 -1.68
CA THR A 39 -6.43 9.56 -1.54
C THR A 39 -5.79 10.35 -2.67
N HIS A 40 -6.53 10.71 -3.75
CA HIS A 40 -5.97 11.42 -4.90
C HIS A 40 -5.53 12.85 -4.60
N PRO A 41 -6.32 13.69 -3.85
CA PRO A 41 -5.93 15.08 -3.61
C PRO A 41 -4.60 15.18 -2.86
N TYR A 42 -3.75 16.12 -3.28
CA TYR A 42 -2.54 16.47 -2.53
C TYR A 42 -2.89 17.46 -1.41
N THR A 43 -3.34 16.94 -0.28
CA THR A 43 -3.61 17.75 0.92
C THR A 43 -2.46 17.63 1.91
N LYS A 44 -2.35 18.62 2.82
CA LYS A 44 -1.36 18.64 3.91
C LYS A 44 -2.01 18.52 5.29
N GLU A 45 -3.24 18.03 5.35
CA GLU A 45 -4.04 18.04 6.58
C GLU A 45 -3.51 17.04 7.63
N HIS A 46 -2.99 15.90 7.18
CA HIS A 46 -2.49 14.84 8.06
C HIS A 46 -1.04 14.50 7.71
N LEU A 47 -0.12 15.39 8.09
CA LEU A 47 1.31 15.18 7.96
C LEU A 47 1.84 14.44 9.21
N VAL A 48 2.39 13.26 9.02
CA VAL A 48 2.98 12.45 10.09
C VAL A 48 4.50 12.45 9.94
N ASP A 49 5.23 12.68 11.03
CA ASP A 49 6.69 12.52 10.99
C ASP A 49 7.05 11.05 10.81
N VAL A 50 7.95 10.77 9.87
CA VAL A 50 8.36 9.39 9.56
C VAL A 50 9.01 8.70 10.76
N VAL A 51 9.70 9.44 11.62
CA VAL A 51 10.33 8.89 12.84
C VAL A 51 9.24 8.42 13.82
N ASP A 52 8.20 9.23 14.03
CA ASP A 52 7.08 8.87 14.90
C ASP A 52 6.28 7.69 14.32
N LEU A 53 6.11 7.66 12.99
CA LEU A 53 5.47 6.56 12.30
C LEU A 53 6.25 5.24 12.48
N VAL A 54 7.56 5.27 12.30
CA VAL A 54 8.46 4.13 12.54
C VAL A 54 8.36 3.65 13.97
N LYS A 55 8.39 4.56 14.95
CA LYS A 55 8.25 4.22 16.36
C LYS A 55 6.93 3.51 16.64
N MET A 56 5.81 4.07 16.17
CA MET A 56 4.48 3.48 16.32
C MET A 56 4.42 2.07 15.71
N ILE A 57 4.97 1.86 14.53
CA ILE A 57 5.03 0.57 13.85
C ILE A 57 5.81 -0.46 14.68
N ASN A 58 7.00 -0.08 15.15
CA ASN A 58 7.90 -1.00 15.83
C ASN A 58 7.41 -1.36 17.26
N GLU A 59 6.64 -0.47 17.90
CA GLU A 59 5.99 -0.72 19.19
C GLU A 59 4.76 -1.62 19.09
N ASP A 60 4.16 -1.76 17.92
CA ASP A 60 3.00 -2.63 17.71
C ASP A 60 3.43 -4.10 17.60
N THR A 61 3.23 -4.84 18.69
CA THR A 61 3.55 -6.26 18.77
C THR A 61 2.48 -7.18 18.16
N SER A 62 1.34 -6.62 17.77
CA SER A 62 0.22 -7.39 17.22
C SER A 62 0.33 -7.65 15.72
N ILE A 63 1.23 -6.94 15.02
CA ILE A 63 1.41 -7.02 13.57
C ILE A 63 2.55 -7.95 13.16
N GLU A 64 2.37 -8.58 12.00
CA GLU A 64 3.35 -9.43 11.32
C GLU A 64 4.02 -8.71 10.15
N GLY A 65 3.50 -7.55 9.78
CA GLY A 65 4.08 -6.76 8.70
C GLY A 65 3.39 -5.42 8.46
N VAL A 66 3.95 -4.66 7.54
CA VAL A 66 3.47 -3.36 7.11
C VAL A 66 3.15 -3.38 5.63
N THR A 67 2.03 -2.78 5.25
CA THR A 67 1.67 -2.55 3.84
C THR A 67 1.57 -1.05 3.60
N ILE A 68 2.29 -0.56 2.61
CA ILE A 68 2.28 0.85 2.20
C ILE A 68 1.54 0.95 0.87
N SER A 69 0.44 1.69 0.86
CA SER A 69 -0.49 1.84 -0.25
C SER A 69 -1.17 3.23 -0.21
N GLY A 70 -2.40 3.36 -0.69
CA GLY A 70 -3.21 4.57 -0.62
C GLY A 70 -3.24 5.33 -1.92
N GLY A 71 -2.76 6.56 -1.93
CA GLY A 71 -2.47 7.35 -3.12
C GLY A 71 -1.29 6.77 -3.90
N GLU A 72 -0.23 7.53 -4.08
CA GLU A 72 1.00 7.03 -4.71
C GLU A 72 2.18 7.18 -3.75
N PRO A 73 2.60 6.09 -3.08
CA PRO A 73 3.73 6.15 -2.14
C PRO A 73 5.03 6.63 -2.79
N LEU A 74 5.28 6.25 -4.05
CA LEU A 74 6.50 6.65 -4.76
C LEU A 74 6.48 8.10 -5.28
N ASP A 75 5.42 8.88 -5.01
CA ASP A 75 5.50 10.34 -5.13
C ASP A 75 6.30 10.97 -3.95
N TYR A 76 6.59 10.17 -2.91
CA TYR A 76 7.38 10.54 -1.71
C TYR A 76 8.56 9.58 -1.49
N PRO A 77 9.46 9.37 -2.47
CA PRO A 77 10.44 8.27 -2.45
C PRO A 77 11.40 8.36 -1.26
N ASN A 78 11.81 9.55 -0.84
CA ASN A 78 12.73 9.72 0.29
C ASN A 78 12.06 9.39 1.64
N GLN A 79 10.77 9.76 1.79
CA GLN A 79 9.98 9.42 2.97
C GLN A 79 9.75 7.92 3.06
N ILE A 80 9.38 7.29 1.95
CA ILE A 80 9.17 5.84 1.87
C ILE A 80 10.48 5.08 2.12
N TYR A 81 11.59 5.57 1.55
CA TYR A 81 12.92 5.00 1.84
C TYR A 81 13.25 5.06 3.34
N SER A 82 13.08 6.23 3.97
CA SER A 82 13.33 6.41 5.41
C SER A 82 12.41 5.54 6.27
N LEU A 83 11.13 5.45 5.90
CA LEU A 83 10.15 4.60 6.58
C LEU A 83 10.57 3.14 6.54
N LEU A 84 10.83 2.60 5.35
CA LEU A 84 11.22 1.21 5.16
C LEU A 84 12.55 0.87 5.86
N THR A 85 13.50 1.81 5.87
CA THR A 85 14.79 1.63 6.57
C THR A 85 14.60 1.54 8.09
N GLY A 86 13.61 2.23 8.65
CA GLY A 86 13.38 2.26 10.11
C GLY A 86 12.50 1.13 10.64
N ILE A 87 11.76 0.42 9.78
CA ILE A 87 10.90 -0.70 10.17
C ILE A 87 11.76 -1.86 10.69
N ASP A 88 11.37 -2.41 11.85
CA ASP A 88 12.02 -3.57 12.47
C ASP A 88 12.01 -4.78 11.53
N ASN A 89 13.15 -5.46 11.43
CA ASN A 89 13.35 -6.60 10.54
C ASN A 89 12.48 -7.83 10.89
N ARG A 90 11.83 -7.87 12.06
CA ARG A 90 10.81 -8.88 12.37
C ARG A 90 9.56 -8.76 11.51
N LEU A 91 9.27 -7.56 10.98
CA LEU A 91 8.10 -7.25 10.18
C LEU A 91 8.39 -7.44 8.68
N THR A 92 7.45 -8.05 7.97
CA THR A 92 7.51 -8.09 6.50
C THR A 92 6.93 -6.81 5.91
N THR A 93 7.45 -6.34 4.77
CA THR A 93 7.04 -5.09 4.16
C THR A 93 6.53 -5.29 2.74
N ILE A 94 5.37 -4.66 2.43
CA ILE A 94 4.77 -4.65 1.09
C ILE A 94 4.60 -3.20 0.66
N LEU A 95 5.04 -2.89 -0.56
CA LEU A 95 4.89 -1.58 -1.17
C LEU A 95 4.08 -1.69 -2.47
N TYR A 96 2.97 -0.96 -2.54
CA TYR A 96 2.18 -0.81 -3.77
C TYR A 96 2.56 0.49 -4.48
N SER A 97 2.61 0.45 -5.81
CA SER A 97 2.79 1.65 -6.63
C SER A 97 2.07 1.53 -7.96
N GLY A 98 1.49 2.64 -8.40
CA GLY A 98 0.88 2.78 -9.72
C GLY A 98 1.85 3.19 -10.83
N PHE A 99 3.12 3.36 -10.56
CA PHE A 99 4.11 3.62 -11.60
C PHE A 99 4.23 2.46 -12.60
N HIS A 100 4.62 2.74 -13.82
CA HIS A 100 5.07 1.70 -14.75
C HIS A 100 6.46 1.21 -14.36
N TYR A 101 6.71 -0.07 -14.55
CA TYR A 101 7.98 -0.68 -14.17
C TYR A 101 9.19 0.01 -14.81
N GLU A 102 9.08 0.39 -16.08
CA GLU A 102 10.12 1.07 -16.85
C GLU A 102 10.51 2.43 -16.22
N ASN A 103 9.51 3.15 -15.70
CA ASN A 103 9.74 4.42 -14.98
C ASN A 103 10.45 4.21 -13.65
N VAL A 104 10.16 3.10 -12.97
CA VAL A 104 10.78 2.75 -11.70
C VAL A 104 12.26 2.39 -11.90
N VAL A 105 12.57 1.50 -12.87
CA VAL A 105 13.94 1.03 -13.08
C VAL A 105 14.87 2.11 -13.64
N SER A 106 14.31 3.11 -14.31
CA SER A 106 15.08 4.26 -14.83
C SER A 106 15.30 5.37 -13.79
N ASN A 107 14.70 5.25 -12.59
CA ASN A 107 14.80 6.26 -11.53
C ASN A 107 15.43 5.64 -10.27
N GLU A 108 16.63 6.13 -9.95
CA GLU A 108 17.45 5.58 -8.86
C GLU A 108 16.78 5.74 -7.47
N ASP A 109 16.09 6.87 -7.23
CA ASP A 109 15.44 7.13 -5.94
C ASP A 109 14.22 6.23 -5.74
N LEU A 110 13.44 5.98 -6.80
CA LEU A 110 12.34 5.02 -6.74
C LEU A 110 12.87 3.61 -6.47
N MET A 111 13.95 3.22 -7.14
CA MET A 111 14.57 1.90 -6.97
C MET A 111 15.16 1.69 -5.58
N LYS A 112 15.68 2.72 -4.92
CA LYS A 112 16.13 2.62 -3.52
C LYS A 112 15.00 2.16 -2.59
N ALA A 113 13.82 2.77 -2.70
CA ALA A 113 12.66 2.38 -1.91
C ALA A 113 12.18 0.96 -2.24
N ILE A 114 12.08 0.62 -3.54
CA ILE A 114 11.67 -0.71 -4.01
C ILE A 114 12.56 -1.83 -3.44
N LYS A 115 13.88 -1.62 -3.41
CA LYS A 115 14.85 -2.61 -2.94
C LYS A 115 14.79 -2.87 -1.43
N LEU A 116 14.17 -2.01 -0.65
CA LEU A 116 14.02 -2.18 0.79
C LEU A 116 12.76 -2.95 1.20
N ALA A 117 11.70 -2.91 0.39
CA ALA A 117 10.49 -3.67 0.67
C ALA A 117 10.69 -5.14 0.33
N ASP A 118 10.17 -6.07 1.14
CA ASP A 118 10.20 -7.51 0.85
C ASP A 118 9.48 -7.84 -0.44
N LEU A 119 8.37 -7.14 -0.69
CA LEU A 119 7.60 -7.25 -1.91
C LEU A 119 7.16 -5.85 -2.39
N SER A 120 7.45 -5.53 -3.64
CA SER A 120 6.85 -4.39 -4.32
C SER A 120 5.93 -4.84 -5.45
N ILE A 121 4.70 -4.28 -5.48
CA ILE A 121 3.68 -4.58 -6.49
C ILE A 121 3.49 -3.32 -7.34
N ILE A 122 4.02 -3.34 -8.55
CA ILE A 122 4.18 -2.17 -9.42
C ILE A 122 3.24 -2.26 -10.62
N GLY A 123 2.52 -1.19 -10.91
CA GLY A 123 1.67 -1.05 -12.08
C GLY A 123 0.35 -0.37 -11.79
N ARG A 124 -0.15 0.36 -12.80
CA ARG A 124 -1.38 1.13 -12.76
C ARG A 124 -2.59 0.24 -12.45
N TYR A 125 -3.51 0.74 -11.62
CA TYR A 125 -4.80 0.08 -11.47
C TYR A 125 -5.61 0.19 -12.78
N ASP A 126 -6.23 -0.93 -13.17
CA ASP A 126 -7.11 -1.02 -14.33
C ASP A 126 -8.41 -1.72 -13.92
N SER A 127 -9.49 -0.95 -13.88
CA SER A 127 -10.82 -1.44 -13.50
C SER A 127 -11.46 -2.40 -14.52
N THR A 128 -10.90 -2.51 -15.72
CA THR A 128 -11.39 -3.43 -16.76
C THR A 128 -10.91 -4.86 -16.54
N LEU A 129 -9.82 -5.02 -15.79
CA LEU A 129 -9.26 -6.33 -15.47
C LEU A 129 -10.08 -7.05 -14.38
N PRO A 130 -10.23 -8.38 -14.49
CA PRO A 130 -11.03 -9.16 -13.54
C PRO A 130 -10.43 -9.23 -12.12
N HIS A 131 -9.16 -8.86 -11.98
CA HIS A 131 -8.45 -8.90 -10.71
C HIS A 131 -7.40 -7.78 -10.63
N PRO A 132 -7.27 -7.05 -9.50
CA PRO A 132 -6.43 -5.87 -9.38
C PRO A 132 -4.92 -6.14 -9.51
N PHE A 133 -4.50 -7.40 -9.39
CA PHE A 133 -3.08 -7.78 -9.53
C PHE A 133 -2.70 -8.21 -10.96
N LEU A 134 -3.67 -8.36 -11.86
CA LEU A 134 -3.36 -8.64 -13.26
C LEU A 134 -2.65 -7.46 -13.92
N GLY A 135 -1.64 -7.77 -14.73
CA GLY A 135 -0.82 -6.76 -15.40
C GLY A 135 0.17 -6.03 -14.51
N LYS A 136 0.27 -6.39 -13.20
CA LYS A 136 1.26 -5.81 -12.30
C LYS A 136 2.55 -6.61 -12.27
N ARG A 137 3.65 -5.91 -12.00
CA ARG A 137 4.97 -6.51 -11.77
C ARG A 137 5.17 -6.72 -10.27
N PHE A 138 5.49 -7.94 -9.88
CA PHE A 138 5.87 -8.33 -8.53
C PHE A 138 7.39 -8.35 -8.45
N ILE A 139 7.97 -7.57 -7.53
CA ILE A 139 9.40 -7.52 -7.28
C ILE A 139 9.63 -8.01 -5.85
N LEU A 140 10.15 -9.22 -5.71
CA LEU A 140 10.57 -9.81 -4.45
C LEU A 140 12.03 -9.46 -4.18
N THR A 141 12.33 -9.01 -2.98
CA THR A 141 13.69 -8.78 -2.48
C THR A 141 14.08 -9.78 -1.40
N SER A 142 13.09 -10.51 -0.87
CA SER A 142 13.27 -11.57 0.12
C SER A 142 12.31 -12.74 -0.18
N ASP A 143 12.47 -13.86 0.51
CA ASP A 143 11.60 -15.04 0.46
C ASP A 143 10.53 -15.05 1.56
N ARG A 144 10.42 -13.97 2.35
CA ARG A 144 9.54 -13.89 3.52
C ARG A 144 8.05 -13.76 3.18
N ILE A 145 7.70 -13.50 1.92
CA ILE A 145 6.31 -13.32 1.47
C ILE A 145 5.93 -14.37 0.44
N ASP A 146 4.92 -15.19 0.75
CA ASP A 146 4.35 -16.16 -0.17
C ASP A 146 3.46 -15.47 -1.23
N LEU A 147 3.89 -15.52 -2.49
CA LEU A 147 3.13 -14.98 -3.62
C LEU A 147 1.82 -15.71 -3.91
N ASN A 148 1.61 -16.93 -3.38
CA ASN A 148 0.34 -17.62 -3.52
C ASN A 148 -0.81 -16.85 -2.86
N TYR A 149 -0.52 -15.99 -1.88
CA TYR A 149 -1.49 -15.11 -1.27
C TYR A 149 -2.18 -14.20 -2.30
N PHE A 150 -1.47 -13.74 -3.32
CA PHE A 150 -1.94 -12.79 -4.32
C PHE A 150 -2.61 -13.45 -5.54
N LYS A 151 -2.80 -14.77 -5.54
CA LYS A 151 -3.61 -15.45 -6.55
C LYS A 151 -5.05 -14.94 -6.49
N PRO A 152 -5.78 -14.94 -7.64
CA PRO A 152 -7.14 -14.41 -7.70
C PRO A 152 -8.04 -15.00 -6.61
N LYS A 153 -8.47 -14.17 -5.69
CA LYS A 153 -9.44 -14.46 -4.63
C LYS A 153 -10.33 -13.23 -4.47
N GLN A 154 -11.63 -13.45 -4.23
CA GLN A 154 -12.48 -12.37 -3.73
C GLN A 154 -12.41 -12.41 -2.21
N ILE A 155 -11.77 -11.43 -1.62
CA ILE A 155 -11.65 -11.29 -0.17
C ILE A 155 -12.10 -9.88 0.19
N ILE A 156 -13.06 -9.80 1.11
CA ILE A 156 -13.56 -8.53 1.65
C ILE A 156 -13.39 -8.60 3.16
N GLU A 157 -12.86 -7.55 3.73
CA GLU A 157 -12.78 -7.36 5.18
C GLU A 157 -13.63 -6.15 5.57
N TYR A 158 -14.40 -6.31 6.63
CA TYR A 158 -15.10 -5.21 7.27
C TYR A 158 -14.49 -5.01 8.66
N VAL A 159 -13.93 -3.84 8.90
CA VAL A 159 -13.49 -3.43 10.22
C VAL A 159 -14.60 -2.57 10.83
N ILE A 160 -15.24 -3.07 11.88
CA ILE A 160 -16.35 -2.41 12.57
C ILE A 160 -15.85 -1.94 13.92
N ASN A 161 -15.92 -0.65 14.18
CA ASN A 161 -15.72 -0.06 15.49
C ASN A 161 -16.99 0.70 15.91
N LYS A 162 -16.98 1.37 17.09
CA LYS A 162 -18.18 2.02 17.64
C LYS A 162 -18.76 3.13 16.75
N GLU A 163 -17.96 3.73 15.88
CA GLU A 163 -18.33 4.93 15.12
C GLU A 163 -18.24 4.73 13.60
N THR A 164 -17.48 3.75 13.14
CA THR A 164 -17.22 3.56 11.70
C THR A 164 -17.27 2.10 11.28
N ILE A 165 -17.61 1.90 10.00
CA ILE A 165 -17.45 0.62 9.30
C ILE A 165 -16.53 0.89 8.12
N THR A 166 -15.32 0.32 8.17
CA THR A 166 -14.36 0.40 7.06
C THR A 166 -14.40 -0.90 6.28
N LYS A 167 -14.61 -0.79 4.97
CA LYS A 167 -14.57 -1.91 4.03
C LYS A 167 -13.27 -1.85 3.26
N THR A 168 -12.52 -2.95 3.24
CA THR A 168 -11.28 -3.08 2.44
C THR A 168 -11.24 -4.44 1.75
N GLY A 169 -10.44 -4.57 0.70
CA GLY A 169 -10.24 -5.81 -0.03
C GLY A 169 -10.58 -5.77 -1.51
N ILE A 170 -10.53 -6.94 -2.13
CA ILE A 170 -10.77 -7.14 -3.55
C ILE A 170 -12.23 -7.50 -3.76
N PHE A 171 -13.01 -6.60 -4.33
CA PHE A 171 -14.41 -6.84 -4.69
C PHE A 171 -14.75 -6.23 -6.05
N LYS A 172 -15.57 -6.93 -6.82
CA LYS A 172 -16.24 -6.32 -7.98
C LYS A 172 -17.46 -5.54 -7.46
N THR A 173 -17.52 -4.26 -7.73
CA THR A 173 -18.79 -3.55 -7.71
C THR A 173 -19.58 -4.03 -8.94
N ASN A 174 -20.60 -4.86 -8.74
CA ASN A 174 -21.60 -5.04 -9.77
C ASN A 174 -22.31 -3.68 -9.91
N ASN A 175 -21.89 -2.89 -10.88
CA ASN A 175 -22.72 -1.77 -11.35
C ASN A 175 -23.97 -2.37 -12.02
N THR A 176 -24.96 -2.71 -11.19
CA THR A 176 -26.33 -2.83 -11.66
C THR A 176 -26.88 -1.42 -11.76
N ASN A 177 -26.52 -0.69 -12.81
CA ASN A 177 -27.32 0.41 -13.30
C ASN A 177 -28.24 -0.16 -14.37
N ASN A 178 -29.48 -0.47 -13.98
CA ASN A 178 -30.63 -0.37 -14.87
C ASN A 178 -31.06 1.09 -14.95
#